data_39ffedc68821f6f3daf0fb4d18a5703c
#
_entry.id   39ffedc68821f6f3daf0fb4d18a5703c
#
_cell.length_a   1.000
_cell.length_b   1.000
_cell.length_c   1.000
_cell.angle_alpha   90.00
_cell.angle_beta   90.00
_cell.angle_gamma   90.00
#
_symmetry.space_group_name_H-M   'P 1'
#
loop_
_entity.id
_entity.type
_entity.pdbx_description
1 polymer ?
#
loop_
_entity_poly.entity_id
_entity_poly.type
_entity_poly.pdbx_seq_one_letter_code
_entity_poly.pdbx_strand_id
1 'polypeptide(L)'
;MCLRPRERVQPALAGGVVDVVPEYLGAALASLEPAAAAARSGPLAVRHGLARALARWDVQVLAPAAAQNQDGLAVTRATATRLRLRTVSDLVPLAPQMVLAGAPECPQRPSCLPGLRRVYGLEFARFVSLATEHERIDAIRQGAADVVVTGTAGGHLAAGDLVLLADDRQLQPPGNIVPVVHASAVARYQTRLAGALDAVSARLTTSDLIVLNQRITVPGTTVLAEARAWLEHQGILPAPD
;
A
#
# COMPACT_ATOMS: atom_id res chain seq x y z
N MET A 1 0.84 22.66 -6.47
CA MET A 1 2.24 22.40 -6.05
C MET A 1 2.35 20.90 -5.74
N CYS A 2 3.11 20.13 -6.53
CA CYS A 2 3.32 18.71 -6.25
C CYS A 2 4.50 18.53 -5.29
N LEU A 3 4.20 18.23 -4.03
CA LEU A 3 5.21 17.86 -3.04
C LEU A 3 5.50 16.36 -3.19
N ARG A 4 6.61 16.02 -3.83
CA ARG A 4 7.22 14.68 -3.86
C ARG A 4 8.73 14.87 -3.74
N PRO A 5 9.44 14.10 -2.99
CA PRO A 5 9.13 12.90 -2.21
C PRO A 5 8.69 13.20 -0.76
N ARG A 6 8.48 12.16 0.09
CA ARG A 6 8.03 12.24 1.49
C ARG A 6 8.88 13.17 2.34
N GLU A 7 10.19 13.26 2.08
CA GLU A 7 11.14 14.15 2.77
C GLU A 7 10.78 15.64 2.65
N ARG A 8 9.92 16.00 1.68
CA ARG A 8 9.39 17.36 1.53
C ARG A 8 7.99 17.51 2.11
N VAL A 9 7.20 16.43 2.05
CA VAL A 9 5.79 16.44 2.51
C VAL A 9 5.72 16.50 4.03
N GLN A 10 6.54 15.72 4.74
CA GLN A 10 6.54 15.69 6.21
C GLN A 10 6.92 17.05 6.83
N PRO A 11 8.00 17.73 6.43
CA PRO A 11 8.28 19.09 6.93
C PRO A 11 7.21 20.12 6.60
N ALA A 12 6.57 20.01 5.42
CA ALA A 12 5.49 20.90 5.02
C ALA A 12 4.23 20.72 5.89
N LEU A 13 3.91 19.46 6.25
CA LEU A 13 2.83 19.16 7.17
C LEU A 13 3.19 19.63 8.60
N ALA A 14 4.39 19.33 9.08
CA ALA A 14 4.87 19.75 10.39
C ALA A 14 4.92 21.28 10.57
N GLY A 15 5.18 22.01 9.48
CA GLY A 15 5.18 23.48 9.46
C GLY A 15 3.82 24.11 9.14
N GLY A 16 2.74 23.34 9.01
CA GLY A 16 1.41 23.83 8.69
C GLY A 16 1.26 24.44 7.27
N VAL A 17 2.21 24.17 6.38
CA VAL A 17 2.15 24.57 4.95
C VAL A 17 1.16 23.68 4.18
N VAL A 18 1.00 22.46 4.63
CA VAL A 18 0.02 21.50 4.13
C VAL A 18 -0.88 21.08 5.30
N ASP A 19 -2.18 21.14 5.08
CA ASP A 19 -3.19 20.89 6.11
C ASP A 19 -3.44 19.38 6.33
N VAL A 20 -3.47 18.59 5.24
CA VAL A 20 -3.83 17.15 5.26
C VAL A 20 -2.93 16.37 4.31
N VAL A 21 -2.45 15.22 4.75
CA VAL A 21 -1.70 14.28 3.92
C VAL A 21 -2.25 12.88 4.12
N PRO A 22 -2.63 12.15 3.06
CA PRO A 22 -2.85 10.72 3.16
C PRO A 22 -1.50 10.00 3.25
N GLU A 23 -1.31 9.20 4.29
CA GLU A 23 -0.10 8.42 4.52
C GLU A 23 -0.40 6.93 4.58
N TYR A 24 0.63 6.10 4.39
CA TYR A 24 0.59 4.68 4.67
C TYR A 24 1.19 4.42 6.05
N LEU A 25 0.43 3.83 6.96
CA LEU A 25 0.78 3.68 8.39
C LEU A 25 2.21 3.20 8.63
N GLY A 26 2.56 2.03 8.10
CA GLY A 26 3.86 1.42 8.35
C GLY A 26 5.00 2.20 7.72
N ALA A 27 4.81 2.72 6.50
CA ALA A 27 5.82 3.50 5.81
C ALA A 27 6.05 4.87 6.47
N ALA A 28 4.99 5.51 6.98
CA ALA A 28 5.08 6.76 7.70
C ALA A 28 5.83 6.58 9.04
N LEU A 29 5.49 5.55 9.81
CA LEU A 29 6.20 5.25 11.06
C LEU A 29 7.67 4.90 10.79
N ALA A 30 7.96 4.10 9.78
CA ALA A 30 9.33 3.70 9.43
C ALA A 30 10.23 4.88 9.06
N SER A 31 9.67 5.92 8.44
CA SER A 31 10.43 7.13 8.09
C SER A 31 10.79 8.00 9.30
N LEU A 32 10.02 7.90 10.39
CA LEU A 32 10.22 8.68 11.62
C LEU A 32 10.97 7.89 12.69
N GLU A 33 10.61 6.62 12.85
CA GLU A 33 11.11 5.72 13.88
C GLU A 33 11.36 4.32 13.29
N PRO A 34 12.49 4.11 12.56
CA PRO A 34 12.77 2.83 11.91
C PRO A 34 12.77 1.63 12.85
N ALA A 35 13.25 1.81 14.08
CA ALA A 35 13.29 0.75 15.10
C ALA A 35 11.88 0.32 15.56
N ALA A 36 10.96 1.28 15.72
CA ALA A 36 9.56 0.99 16.09
C ALA A 36 8.80 0.30 14.96
N ALA A 37 9.09 0.66 13.72
CA ALA A 37 8.47 0.06 12.53
C ALA A 37 8.98 -1.37 12.25
N ALA A 38 10.15 -1.74 12.75
CA ALA A 38 10.69 -3.10 12.62
C ALA A 38 9.93 -4.13 13.49
N ALA A 39 9.18 -3.69 14.50
CA ALA A 39 8.33 -4.54 15.28
C ALA A 39 7.10 -4.96 14.44
N ARG A 40 6.84 -6.28 14.38
CA ARG A 40 5.63 -6.81 13.73
C ARG A 40 4.43 -6.48 14.61
N SER A 41 3.75 -5.41 14.28
CA SER A 41 2.62 -4.88 15.05
C SER A 41 1.41 -4.67 14.12
N GLY A 42 0.23 -4.98 14.63
CA GLY A 42 -1.01 -4.73 13.90
C GLY A 42 -1.28 -3.23 13.67
N PRO A 43 -2.23 -2.89 12.77
CA PRO A 43 -2.48 -1.50 12.34
C PRO A 43 -2.74 -0.52 13.49
N LEU A 44 -3.44 -0.95 14.56
CA LEU A 44 -3.73 -0.09 15.70
C LEU A 44 -2.47 0.30 16.49
N ALA A 45 -1.56 -0.65 16.71
CA ALA A 45 -0.32 -0.37 17.43
C ALA A 45 0.59 0.55 16.60
N VAL A 46 0.67 0.33 15.27
CA VAL A 46 1.41 1.20 14.35
C VAL A 46 0.81 2.60 14.30
N ARG A 47 -0.54 2.73 14.28
CA ARG A 47 -1.21 4.03 14.36
C ARG A 47 -0.87 4.78 15.66
N HIS A 48 -0.88 4.11 16.80
CA HIS A 48 -0.50 4.73 18.08
C HIS A 48 0.97 5.15 18.10
N GLY A 49 1.88 4.34 17.52
CA GLY A 49 3.28 4.70 17.33
C GLY A 49 3.43 5.95 16.46
N LEU A 50 2.76 6.00 15.32
CA LEU A 50 2.76 7.14 14.42
C LEU A 50 2.21 8.41 15.07
N ALA A 51 1.10 8.30 15.82
CA ALA A 51 0.50 9.43 16.52
C ALA A 51 1.47 10.03 17.55
N ARG A 52 2.18 9.18 18.32
CA ARG A 52 3.21 9.64 19.26
C ARG A 52 4.38 10.31 18.55
N ALA A 53 4.86 9.73 17.45
CA ALA A 53 5.97 10.28 16.69
C ALA A 53 5.65 11.66 16.09
N LEU A 54 4.39 11.89 15.69
CA LEU A 54 3.92 13.13 15.07
C LEU A 54 3.43 14.18 16.08
N ALA A 55 3.14 13.81 17.32
CA ALA A 55 2.58 14.72 18.34
C ALA A 55 3.43 15.98 18.57
N ARG A 56 4.77 15.88 18.44
CA ARG A 56 5.70 17.01 18.56
C ARG A 56 5.56 18.09 17.48
N TRP A 57 4.80 17.81 16.42
CA TRP A 57 4.58 18.72 15.29
C TRP A 57 3.13 19.17 15.17
N ASP A 58 2.35 19.00 16.22
CA ASP A 58 0.90 19.32 16.23
C ASP A 58 0.14 18.63 15.08
N VAL A 59 0.51 17.40 14.77
CA VAL A 59 -0.13 16.58 13.72
C VAL A 59 -0.93 15.46 14.35
N GLN A 60 -2.18 15.35 13.95
CA GLN A 60 -3.11 14.30 14.38
C GLN A 60 -3.18 13.17 13.36
N VAL A 61 -3.30 11.94 13.83
CA VAL A 61 -3.49 10.73 13.03
C VAL A 61 -4.92 10.25 13.20
N LEU A 62 -5.73 10.37 12.15
CA LEU A 62 -7.14 10.00 12.18
C LEU A 62 -7.35 8.49 12.07
N ALA A 63 -8.60 8.05 11.84
CA ALA A 63 -8.92 6.65 11.66
C ALA A 63 -8.32 6.10 10.34
N PRO A 64 -7.61 4.95 10.37
CA PRO A 64 -7.11 4.33 9.15
C PRO A 64 -8.24 3.67 8.37
N ALA A 65 -8.13 3.69 7.05
CA ALA A 65 -9.00 2.91 6.19
C ALA A 65 -8.67 1.40 6.26
N ALA A 66 -9.62 0.56 5.89
CA ALA A 66 -9.36 -0.84 5.60
C ALA A 66 -8.45 -1.02 4.36
N ALA A 67 -8.48 -0.04 3.45
CA ALA A 67 -7.64 0.01 2.27
C ALA A 67 -6.16 -0.01 2.62
N GLN A 68 -5.41 -0.91 1.96
CA GLN A 68 -3.98 -1.09 2.14
C GLN A 68 -3.26 -1.04 0.80
N ASN A 69 -2.06 -0.48 0.80
CA ASN A 69 -1.11 -0.63 -0.29
C ASN A 69 0.28 -0.89 0.29
N GLN A 70 0.78 -2.09 0.02
CA GLN A 70 2.09 -2.57 0.45
C GLN A 70 2.67 -3.50 -0.61
N ASP A 71 3.94 -3.85 -0.51
CA ASP A 71 4.48 -4.89 -1.38
C ASP A 71 3.82 -6.24 -1.06
N GLY A 72 3.48 -6.99 -2.09
CA GLY A 72 2.94 -8.33 -1.99
C GLY A 72 3.58 -9.27 -3.01
N LEU A 73 3.45 -10.56 -2.79
CA LEU A 73 3.80 -11.57 -3.79
C LEU A 73 2.56 -11.98 -4.56
N ALA A 74 2.65 -11.94 -5.88
CA ALA A 74 1.58 -12.44 -6.75
C ALA A 74 2.10 -13.55 -7.66
N VAL A 75 1.18 -14.45 -8.01
CA VAL A 75 1.35 -15.52 -9.00
C VAL A 75 0.22 -15.46 -10.01
N THR A 76 0.35 -16.11 -11.17
CA THR A 76 -0.80 -16.22 -12.08
C THR A 76 -1.91 -17.06 -11.45
N ARG A 77 -3.17 -16.76 -11.80
CA ARG A 77 -4.32 -17.55 -11.35
C ARG A 77 -4.19 -19.03 -11.72
N ALA A 78 -3.64 -19.33 -12.89
CA ALA A 78 -3.38 -20.70 -13.32
C ALA A 78 -2.37 -21.39 -12.38
N THR A 79 -1.28 -20.72 -12.01
CA THR A 79 -0.28 -21.25 -11.07
C THR A 79 -0.85 -21.41 -9.66
N ALA A 80 -1.61 -20.40 -9.17
CA ALA A 80 -2.27 -20.48 -7.87
C ALA A 80 -3.22 -21.67 -7.78
N THR A 81 -4.03 -21.89 -8.81
CA THR A 81 -4.98 -23.01 -8.86
C THR A 81 -4.25 -24.37 -8.95
N ARG A 82 -3.30 -24.49 -9.88
CA ARG A 82 -2.56 -25.75 -10.11
C ARG A 82 -1.75 -26.19 -8.90
N LEU A 83 -1.10 -25.23 -8.21
CA LEU A 83 -0.24 -25.51 -7.06
C LEU A 83 -0.93 -25.27 -5.71
N ARG A 84 -2.21 -24.86 -5.72
CA ARG A 84 -3.05 -24.58 -4.54
C ARG A 84 -2.45 -23.50 -3.62
N LEU A 85 -1.83 -22.48 -4.21
CA LEU A 85 -1.19 -21.39 -3.47
C LEU A 85 -2.24 -20.39 -2.97
N ARG A 86 -2.19 -20.04 -1.69
CA ARG A 86 -3.02 -19.03 -1.03
C ARG A 86 -2.23 -18.06 -0.19
N THR A 87 -1.14 -18.53 0.41
CA THR A 87 -0.29 -17.77 1.32
C THR A 87 1.15 -17.73 0.82
N VAL A 88 1.93 -16.80 1.34
CA VAL A 88 3.38 -16.74 1.06
C VAL A 88 4.09 -17.99 1.58
N SER A 89 3.63 -18.56 2.71
CA SER A 89 4.18 -19.82 3.24
C SER A 89 4.03 -21.00 2.29
N ASP A 90 3.01 -21.02 1.42
CA ASP A 90 2.82 -22.11 0.45
C ASP A 90 3.91 -22.16 -0.62
N LEU A 91 4.66 -21.06 -0.82
CA LEU A 91 5.78 -21.02 -1.75
C LEU A 91 7.03 -21.75 -1.24
N VAL A 92 7.16 -22.00 0.08
CA VAL A 92 8.40 -22.51 0.69
C VAL A 92 8.93 -23.78 0.01
N PRO A 93 8.15 -24.84 -0.24
CA PRO A 93 8.64 -26.04 -0.89
C PRO A 93 8.90 -25.87 -2.39
N LEU A 94 8.43 -24.79 -3.00
CA LEU A 94 8.45 -24.57 -4.46
C LEU A 94 9.46 -23.50 -4.88
N ALA A 95 9.76 -22.55 -4.02
CA ALA A 95 10.64 -21.42 -4.29
C ALA A 95 12.02 -21.80 -4.88
N PRO A 96 12.67 -22.92 -4.45
CA PRO A 96 13.95 -23.34 -5.05
C PRO A 96 13.90 -23.67 -6.55
N GLN A 97 12.70 -23.77 -7.13
CA GLN A 97 12.50 -24.03 -8.55
C GLN A 97 11.84 -22.84 -9.27
N MET A 98 11.53 -21.76 -8.54
CA MET A 98 10.78 -20.61 -9.05
C MET A 98 11.66 -19.39 -9.28
N VAL A 99 11.28 -18.59 -10.25
CA VAL A 99 11.89 -17.29 -10.56
C VAL A 99 11.06 -16.18 -9.94
N LEU A 100 11.68 -15.36 -9.09
CA LEU A 100 11.06 -14.14 -8.53
C LEU A 100 11.45 -12.93 -9.36
N ALA A 101 10.48 -12.15 -9.83
CA ALA A 101 10.70 -10.82 -10.39
C ALA A 101 10.41 -9.73 -9.34
N GLY A 102 11.29 -8.75 -9.25
CA GLY A 102 11.15 -7.63 -8.29
C GLY A 102 11.91 -6.40 -8.73
N ALA A 103 11.74 -5.30 -8.01
CA ALA A 103 12.46 -4.06 -8.25
C ALA A 103 13.97 -4.21 -7.94
N PRO A 104 14.84 -3.39 -8.57
CA PRO A 104 16.30 -3.49 -8.39
C PRO A 104 16.78 -3.41 -6.94
N GLU A 105 16.05 -2.70 -6.09
CA GLU A 105 16.36 -2.56 -4.66
C GLU A 105 15.88 -3.73 -3.80
N CYS A 106 15.08 -4.64 -4.33
CA CYS A 106 14.54 -5.79 -3.58
C CYS A 106 15.61 -6.65 -2.88
N PRO A 107 16.79 -6.91 -3.47
CA PRO A 107 17.84 -7.67 -2.80
C PRO A 107 18.38 -7.02 -1.51
N GLN A 108 18.25 -5.69 -1.36
CA GLN A 108 18.75 -4.95 -0.22
C GLN A 108 17.64 -4.51 0.75
N ARG A 109 16.36 -4.54 0.31
CA ARG A 109 15.22 -4.09 1.14
C ARG A 109 14.87 -5.13 2.19
N PRO A 110 14.83 -4.75 3.50
CA PRO A 110 14.51 -5.67 4.60
C PRO A 110 13.15 -6.38 4.48
N SER A 111 12.20 -5.77 3.77
CA SER A 111 10.85 -6.30 3.52
C SER A 111 10.71 -7.08 2.20
N CYS A 112 11.80 -7.27 1.44
CA CYS A 112 11.83 -8.04 0.21
C CYS A 112 12.70 -9.31 0.37
N LEU A 113 13.66 -9.60 -0.50
CA LEU A 113 14.44 -10.85 -0.44
C LEU A 113 15.02 -11.17 0.95
N PRO A 114 15.70 -10.23 1.65
CA PRO A 114 16.21 -10.52 3.00
C PRO A 114 15.10 -10.88 4.00
N GLY A 115 13.94 -10.21 3.90
CA GLY A 115 12.80 -10.49 4.75
C GLY A 115 12.13 -11.81 4.41
N LEU A 116 11.92 -12.09 3.13
CA LEU A 116 11.35 -13.36 2.65
C LEU A 116 12.19 -14.55 3.14
N ARG A 117 13.52 -14.44 3.05
CA ARG A 117 14.43 -15.45 3.59
C ARG A 117 14.33 -15.59 5.11
N ARG A 118 14.42 -14.47 5.84
CA ARG A 118 14.42 -14.48 7.31
C ARG A 118 13.10 -14.95 7.92
N VAL A 119 11.96 -14.52 7.35
CA VAL A 119 10.62 -14.71 7.92
C VAL A 119 9.99 -16.00 7.44
N TYR A 120 10.15 -16.29 6.16
CA TYR A 120 9.51 -17.42 5.50
C TYR A 120 10.47 -18.57 5.20
N GLY A 121 11.79 -18.33 5.18
CA GLY A 121 12.78 -19.29 4.68
C GLY A 121 12.74 -19.45 3.15
N LEU A 122 12.20 -18.45 2.45
CA LEU A 122 12.09 -18.48 1.00
C LEU A 122 13.43 -18.20 0.33
N GLU A 123 13.86 -19.15 -0.49
CA GLU A 123 15.03 -19.06 -1.37
C GLU A 123 14.59 -19.38 -2.80
N PHE A 124 14.54 -18.39 -3.66
CA PHE A 124 14.16 -18.56 -5.05
C PHE A 124 15.34 -19.05 -5.90
N ALA A 125 15.05 -19.87 -6.94
CA ALA A 125 16.05 -20.34 -7.88
C ALA A 125 16.81 -19.18 -8.55
N ARG A 126 16.08 -18.10 -8.85
CA ARG A 126 16.64 -16.91 -9.51
C ARG A 126 15.82 -15.68 -9.16
N PHE A 127 16.49 -14.53 -9.07
CA PHE A 127 15.87 -13.21 -9.00
C PHE A 127 16.09 -12.46 -10.32
N VAL A 128 15.00 -11.88 -10.86
CA VAL A 128 15.03 -11.01 -12.04
C VAL A 128 14.71 -9.59 -11.62
N SER A 129 15.66 -8.69 -11.85
CA SER A 129 15.51 -7.27 -11.53
C SER A 129 14.82 -6.54 -12.67
N LEU A 130 13.64 -5.97 -12.43
CA LEU A 130 12.83 -5.21 -13.37
C LEU A 130 12.38 -3.90 -12.72
N ALA A 131 12.75 -2.78 -13.35
CA ALA A 131 12.64 -1.47 -12.72
C ALA A 131 11.19 -1.03 -12.52
N THR A 132 10.32 -1.27 -13.51
CA THR A 132 8.93 -0.83 -13.47
C THR A 132 7.99 -1.97 -13.07
N GLU A 133 6.87 -1.61 -12.45
CA GLU A 133 5.82 -2.59 -12.15
C GLU A 133 5.24 -3.22 -13.43
N HIS A 134 5.13 -2.44 -14.49
CA HIS A 134 4.66 -2.93 -15.79
C HIS A 134 5.54 -4.07 -16.34
N GLU A 135 6.85 -3.88 -16.35
CA GLU A 135 7.80 -4.93 -16.78
C GLU A 135 7.66 -6.20 -15.92
N ARG A 136 7.46 -6.06 -14.61
CA ARG A 136 7.27 -7.20 -13.70
C ARG A 136 5.98 -7.96 -14.00
N ILE A 137 4.89 -7.22 -14.26
CA ILE A 137 3.60 -7.82 -14.62
C ILE A 137 3.66 -8.51 -15.98
N ASP A 138 4.35 -7.92 -16.94
CA ASP A 138 4.56 -8.56 -18.25
C ASP A 138 5.42 -9.82 -18.14
N ALA A 139 6.47 -9.79 -17.34
CA ALA A 139 7.34 -10.95 -17.12
C ALA A 139 6.58 -12.17 -16.56
N ILE A 140 5.68 -11.95 -15.59
CA ILE A 140 4.89 -13.07 -15.04
C ILE A 140 3.84 -13.56 -16.03
N ARG A 141 3.19 -12.67 -16.80
CA ARG A 141 2.22 -13.03 -17.84
C ARG A 141 2.84 -13.82 -18.98
N GLN A 142 4.07 -13.51 -19.33
CA GLN A 142 4.85 -14.20 -20.37
C GLN A 142 5.57 -15.46 -19.89
N GLY A 143 5.49 -15.78 -18.58
CA GLY A 143 6.17 -16.94 -18.01
C GLY A 143 7.68 -16.77 -17.81
N ALA A 144 8.21 -15.54 -17.89
CA ALA A 144 9.61 -15.23 -17.60
C ALA A 144 9.88 -15.17 -16.08
N ALA A 145 8.84 -15.06 -15.28
CA ALA A 145 8.85 -15.18 -13.83
C ALA A 145 7.66 -16.02 -13.35
N ASP A 146 7.83 -16.72 -12.23
CA ASP A 146 6.77 -17.53 -11.59
C ASP A 146 6.06 -16.75 -10.48
N VAL A 147 6.78 -15.85 -9.82
CA VAL A 147 6.33 -15.00 -8.73
C VAL A 147 6.77 -13.57 -8.97
N VAL A 148 5.93 -12.60 -8.66
CA VAL A 148 6.24 -11.18 -8.82
C VAL A 148 6.02 -10.42 -7.52
N VAL A 149 6.93 -9.49 -7.21
CA VAL A 149 6.71 -8.45 -6.19
C VAL A 149 5.93 -7.31 -6.81
N THR A 150 4.75 -7.02 -6.28
CA THR A 150 3.84 -5.98 -6.80
C THR A 150 3.11 -5.27 -5.66
N GLY A 151 2.57 -4.08 -5.94
CA GLY A 151 1.71 -3.37 -5.01
C GLY A 151 0.35 -4.06 -4.82
N THR A 152 -0.09 -4.22 -3.56
CA THR A 152 -1.36 -4.90 -3.25
C THR A 152 -2.59 -4.12 -3.70
N ALA A 153 -2.45 -2.85 -4.08
CA ALA A 153 -3.51 -2.01 -4.64
C ALA A 153 -3.27 -1.65 -6.13
N GLY A 154 -2.39 -2.38 -6.82
CA GLY A 154 -2.08 -2.13 -8.23
C GLY A 154 -3.28 -2.35 -9.14
N GLY A 155 -3.56 -1.41 -10.05
CA GLY A 155 -4.71 -1.48 -10.96
C GLY A 155 -4.69 -2.70 -11.91
N HIS A 156 -3.52 -3.26 -12.20
CA HIS A 156 -3.37 -4.49 -12.98
C HIS A 156 -4.02 -5.72 -12.33
N LEU A 157 -4.23 -5.70 -11.01
CA LEU A 157 -4.92 -6.78 -10.28
C LEU A 157 -6.42 -6.86 -10.63
N ALA A 158 -7.00 -5.78 -11.13
CA ALA A 158 -8.41 -5.76 -11.56
C ALA A 158 -8.70 -6.71 -12.74
N ALA A 159 -7.69 -7.06 -13.53
CA ALA A 159 -7.83 -8.04 -14.61
C ALA A 159 -8.13 -9.46 -14.10
N GLY A 160 -7.85 -9.75 -12.83
CA GLY A 160 -8.15 -11.01 -12.19
C GLY A 160 -7.30 -12.20 -12.65
N ASP A 161 -6.30 -11.98 -13.49
CA ASP A 161 -5.35 -13.00 -13.99
C ASP A 161 -4.23 -13.32 -12.99
N LEU A 162 -4.01 -12.42 -12.03
CA LEU A 162 -3.06 -12.58 -10.94
C LEU A 162 -3.77 -12.81 -9.60
N VAL A 163 -3.10 -13.49 -8.70
CA VAL A 163 -3.54 -13.77 -7.32
C VAL A 163 -2.45 -13.30 -6.37
N LEU A 164 -2.80 -12.36 -5.50
CA LEU A 164 -1.96 -11.97 -4.37
C LEU A 164 -1.98 -13.08 -3.32
N LEU A 165 -0.81 -13.50 -2.88
CA LEU A 165 -0.66 -14.43 -1.77
C LEU A 165 -0.75 -13.68 -0.44
N ALA A 166 -1.50 -14.25 0.51
CA ALA A 166 -1.62 -13.66 1.84
C ALA A 166 -0.28 -13.68 2.57
N ASP A 167 0.14 -12.55 3.13
CA ASP A 167 1.32 -12.42 3.99
C ASP A 167 1.02 -12.97 5.39
N ASP A 168 0.93 -14.30 5.50
CA ASP A 168 0.48 -15.02 6.70
C ASP A 168 1.44 -14.93 7.89
N ARG A 169 2.69 -14.47 7.66
CA ARG A 169 3.68 -14.20 8.73
C ARG A 169 3.96 -12.72 8.93
N GLN A 170 3.15 -11.83 8.32
CA GLN A 170 3.21 -10.38 8.50
C GLN A 170 4.64 -9.82 8.29
N LEU A 171 5.26 -10.16 7.16
CA LEU A 171 6.53 -9.58 6.75
C LEU A 171 6.39 -8.09 6.45
N GLN A 172 5.31 -7.73 5.77
CA GLN A 172 5.07 -6.34 5.37
C GLN A 172 4.50 -5.52 6.53
N PRO A 173 4.99 -4.29 6.75
CA PRO A 173 4.36 -3.40 7.71
C PRO A 173 2.95 -3.01 7.22
N PRO A 174 2.01 -2.72 8.13
CA PRO A 174 0.64 -2.33 7.77
C PRO A 174 0.61 -1.18 6.75
N GLY A 175 0.07 -1.44 5.57
CA GLY A 175 -0.05 -0.49 4.47
C GLY A 175 -1.37 0.28 4.45
N ASN A 176 -2.10 0.33 5.57
CA ASN A 176 -3.37 1.04 5.67
C ASN A 176 -3.20 2.53 5.36
N ILE A 177 -4.09 3.07 4.53
CA ILE A 177 -4.16 4.51 4.29
C ILE A 177 -4.71 5.18 5.54
N VAL A 178 -4.06 6.26 5.97
CA VAL A 178 -4.47 7.03 7.13
C VAL A 178 -4.34 8.52 6.85
N PRO A 179 -5.38 9.33 7.11
CA PRO A 179 -5.26 10.77 7.05
C PRO A 179 -4.41 11.27 8.23
N VAL A 180 -3.39 12.10 7.94
CA VAL A 180 -2.64 12.86 8.93
C VAL A 180 -2.92 14.34 8.71
N VAL A 181 -3.27 15.05 9.79
CA VAL A 181 -3.87 16.38 9.73
C VAL A 181 -3.15 17.32 10.68
N HIS A 182 -2.74 18.50 10.22
CA HIS A 182 -2.16 19.53 11.07
C HIS A 182 -3.24 20.14 11.97
N ALA A 183 -2.91 20.44 13.23
CA ALA A 183 -3.88 20.94 14.22
C ALA A 183 -4.55 22.26 13.83
N SER A 184 -3.85 23.13 13.07
CA SER A 184 -4.44 24.36 12.55
C SER A 184 -5.62 24.12 11.62
N ALA A 185 -5.59 23.05 10.81
CA ALA A 185 -6.72 22.68 9.96
C ALA A 185 -7.88 22.13 10.80
N VAL A 186 -7.58 21.32 11.82
CA VAL A 186 -8.60 20.85 12.76
C VAL A 186 -9.25 22.02 13.48
N ALA A 187 -8.48 23.01 13.93
CA ALA A 187 -9.02 24.23 14.58
C ALA A 187 -9.90 25.05 13.62
N ARG A 188 -9.49 25.16 12.33
CA ARG A 188 -10.20 25.92 11.30
C ARG A 188 -11.53 25.27 10.90
N TYR A 189 -11.54 23.97 10.68
CA TYR A 189 -12.69 23.24 10.13
C TYR A 189 -13.44 22.43 11.18
N GLN A 190 -12.93 22.39 12.42
CA GLN A 190 -13.51 21.67 13.57
C GLN A 190 -13.83 20.20 13.23
N THR A 191 -14.97 19.70 13.73
CA THR A 191 -15.40 18.31 13.53
C THR A 191 -15.73 17.96 12.09
N ARG A 192 -15.99 18.95 11.22
CA ARG A 192 -16.35 18.73 9.82
C ARG A 192 -15.23 18.05 9.02
N LEU A 193 -13.97 18.51 9.20
CA LEU A 193 -12.83 17.95 8.48
C LEU A 193 -12.58 16.51 8.91
N ALA A 194 -12.46 16.26 10.21
CA ALA A 194 -12.24 14.92 10.74
C ALA A 194 -13.39 13.98 10.36
N GLY A 195 -14.64 14.41 10.50
CA GLY A 195 -15.81 13.63 10.13
C GLY A 195 -15.85 13.25 8.64
N ALA A 196 -15.48 14.17 7.73
CA ALA A 196 -15.42 13.89 6.30
C ALA A 196 -14.31 12.87 5.96
N LEU A 197 -13.12 13.03 6.55
CA LEU A 197 -11.98 12.13 6.33
C LEU A 197 -12.25 10.73 6.91
N ASP A 198 -12.84 10.65 8.11
CA ASP A 198 -13.23 9.39 8.74
C ASP A 198 -14.36 8.68 7.97
N ALA A 199 -15.29 9.43 7.36
CA ALA A 199 -16.33 8.86 6.49
C ALA A 199 -15.74 8.19 5.24
N VAL A 200 -14.69 8.76 4.65
CA VAL A 200 -13.92 8.15 3.56
C VAL A 200 -13.17 6.91 4.06
N SER A 201 -12.43 7.04 5.17
CA SER A 201 -11.65 5.94 5.75
C SER A 201 -12.52 4.73 6.10
N ALA A 202 -13.74 4.96 6.61
CA ALA A 202 -14.67 3.91 7.00
C ALA A 202 -15.19 3.06 5.81
N ARG A 203 -15.14 3.59 4.59
CA ARG A 203 -15.67 2.94 3.38
C ARG A 203 -14.60 2.45 2.42
N LEU A 204 -13.43 3.07 2.42
CA LEU A 204 -12.38 2.79 1.44
C LEU A 204 -11.75 1.43 1.72
N THR A 205 -11.82 0.53 0.73
CA THR A 205 -11.25 -0.82 0.76
C THR A 205 -10.09 -0.96 -0.21
N THR A 206 -9.27 -2.00 -0.06
CA THR A 206 -8.21 -2.32 -1.04
C THR A 206 -8.79 -2.62 -2.42
N SER A 207 -9.97 -3.25 -2.49
CA SER A 207 -10.66 -3.49 -3.76
C SER A 207 -11.06 -2.20 -4.46
N ASP A 208 -11.50 -1.19 -3.70
CA ASP A 208 -11.78 0.14 -4.28
C ASP A 208 -10.52 0.77 -4.86
N LEU A 209 -9.38 0.69 -4.14
CA LEU A 209 -8.11 1.20 -4.66
C LEU A 209 -7.68 0.51 -5.95
N ILE A 210 -7.83 -0.81 -6.05
CA ILE A 210 -7.51 -1.57 -7.27
C ILE A 210 -8.34 -1.05 -8.44
N VAL A 211 -9.65 -0.90 -8.25
CA VAL A 211 -10.55 -0.41 -9.30
C VAL A 211 -10.25 1.05 -9.66
N LEU A 212 -10.06 1.91 -8.69
CA LEU A 212 -9.73 3.33 -8.92
C LEU A 212 -8.38 3.46 -9.66
N ASN A 213 -7.36 2.70 -9.23
CA ASN A 213 -6.04 2.70 -9.86
C ASN A 213 -6.10 2.14 -11.30
N GLN A 214 -6.97 1.17 -11.58
CA GLN A 214 -7.19 0.72 -12.95
C GLN A 214 -7.83 1.81 -13.81
N ARG A 215 -8.90 2.45 -13.31
CA ARG A 215 -9.67 3.43 -14.07
C ARG A 215 -8.85 4.65 -14.48
N ILE A 216 -7.97 5.15 -13.60
CA ILE A 216 -7.11 6.29 -13.91
C ILE A 216 -6.02 5.98 -14.95
N THR A 217 -5.83 4.71 -15.35
CA THR A 217 -4.94 4.36 -16.47
C THR A 217 -5.62 4.49 -17.83
N VAL A 218 -6.95 4.65 -17.87
CA VAL A 218 -7.70 4.82 -19.11
C VAL A 218 -7.51 6.24 -19.67
N PRO A 219 -7.12 6.40 -20.95
CA PRO A 219 -6.96 7.71 -21.55
C PRO A 219 -8.24 8.57 -21.42
N GLY A 220 -8.06 9.83 -21.03
CA GLY A 220 -9.16 10.78 -20.82
C GLY A 220 -9.80 10.75 -19.43
N THR A 221 -9.43 9.79 -18.60
CA THR A 221 -9.89 9.73 -17.20
C THR A 221 -9.00 10.58 -16.30
N THR A 222 -9.60 11.32 -15.37
CA THR A 222 -8.86 12.10 -14.39
C THR A 222 -9.02 11.53 -12.99
N VAL A 223 -7.98 11.63 -12.16
CA VAL A 223 -8.03 11.21 -10.75
C VAL A 223 -9.18 11.88 -10.01
N LEU A 224 -9.43 13.18 -10.29
CA LEU A 224 -10.50 13.94 -9.64
C LEU A 224 -11.89 13.40 -10.01
N ALA A 225 -12.12 13.08 -11.30
CA ALA A 225 -13.39 12.54 -11.75
C ALA A 225 -13.69 11.17 -11.12
N GLU A 226 -12.71 10.26 -11.09
CA GLU A 226 -12.88 8.95 -10.47
C GLU A 226 -13.07 9.02 -8.96
N ALA A 227 -12.31 9.87 -8.28
CA ALA A 227 -12.49 10.10 -6.84
C ALA A 227 -13.89 10.65 -6.52
N ARG A 228 -14.37 11.60 -7.32
CA ARG A 228 -15.73 12.17 -7.17
C ARG A 228 -16.80 11.10 -7.38
N ALA A 229 -16.73 10.35 -8.48
CA ALA A 229 -17.68 9.29 -8.79
C ALA A 229 -17.72 8.22 -7.68
N TRP A 230 -16.56 7.85 -7.11
CA TRP A 230 -16.50 6.94 -5.98
C TRP A 230 -17.18 7.53 -4.73
N LEU A 231 -16.92 8.80 -4.40
CA LEU A 231 -17.54 9.48 -3.25
C LEU A 231 -19.07 9.57 -3.38
N GLU A 232 -19.57 9.86 -4.58
CA GLU A 232 -20.99 9.87 -4.90
C GLU A 232 -21.62 8.48 -4.76
N HIS A 233 -20.97 7.44 -5.30
CA HIS A 233 -21.39 6.06 -5.17
C HIS A 233 -21.44 5.58 -3.71
N GLN A 234 -20.52 6.06 -2.88
CA GLN A 234 -20.48 5.76 -1.44
C GLN A 234 -21.48 6.59 -0.61
N GLY A 235 -22.22 7.51 -1.24
CA GLY A 235 -23.14 8.41 -0.55
C GLY A 235 -22.46 9.42 0.38
N ILE A 236 -21.17 9.73 0.13
CA ILE A 236 -20.42 10.76 0.86
C ILE A 236 -20.64 12.13 0.25
N LEU A 237 -20.78 12.20 -1.07
CA LEU A 237 -21.21 13.39 -1.80
C LEU A 237 -22.62 13.17 -2.38
N PRO A 238 -23.42 14.24 -2.54
CA PRO A 238 -24.67 14.14 -3.28
C PRO A 238 -24.40 13.77 -4.73
N ALA A 239 -25.31 12.97 -5.32
CA ALA A 239 -25.28 12.72 -6.76
C ALA A 239 -25.41 14.06 -7.52
N PRO A 240 -24.82 14.21 -8.71
CA PRO A 240 -25.07 15.37 -9.56
C PRO A 240 -26.56 15.40 -9.95
N ASP A 241 -27.16 16.60 -9.92
CA ASP A 241 -28.52 16.85 -10.39
C ASP A 241 -28.63 16.62 -11.91
#